data_53b28e881f9c190be1dbea1bf5738eb4
#
_entry.id   53b28e881f9c190be1dbea1bf5738eb4
#
_cell.length_a   1.000
_cell.length_b   1.000
_cell.length_c   1.000
_cell.angle_alpha   90.00
_cell.angle_beta   90.00
_cell.angle_gamma   90.00
#
_symmetry.space_group_name_H-M   'P 1'
#
loop_
_entity.id
_entity.type
_entity.pdbx_description
1 polymer ?
#
loop_
_entity_poly.entity_id
_entity_poly.type
_entity_poly.pdbx_seq_one_letter_code
_entity_poly.pdbx_strand_id
1 'polypeptide(L)'
;MAHNNSEHYSKKSIDALSGAKFDFYVKTLYNTYKSIAGAMQKKNPTAIGDDTYILATNPEEMLYIARYIYQTHQLAVPGDIMECGCFQGYSSCCLSWATSYFAKKLIIADSFEGLPDVGHTIYKPHEYKGDFDIVKNNIDTYGVLKNVEFIKGWYEDSLKGFSKNLSMLWLDVDLKESTMDVLNNVYACLDERGVILSHEYKDNLETSEVYEAIQKFFFDKKIKIKIEKLHNHLGVIYTI
;
A
#
# COMPACT_ATOMS: atom_id res chain seq x y z
N MET A 1 3.98 5.34 26.13
CA MET A 1 3.89 3.86 26.22
C MET A 1 3.59 3.40 24.82
N ALA A 2 4.22 2.36 24.31
CA ALA A 2 3.87 1.84 22.99
C ALA A 2 2.42 1.33 23.03
N HIS A 3 1.62 1.70 22.06
CA HIS A 3 0.25 1.23 21.93
C HIS A 3 0.28 -0.21 21.43
N ASN A 4 -0.40 -1.12 22.11
CA ASN A 4 -0.48 -2.50 21.65
C ASN A 4 -1.63 -2.64 20.64
N ASN A 5 -1.29 -2.71 19.36
CA ASN A 5 -2.25 -2.80 18.27
C ASN A 5 -2.66 -4.24 17.89
N SER A 6 -2.15 -5.25 18.62
CA SER A 6 -2.39 -6.67 18.28
C SER A 6 -3.87 -7.08 18.34
N GLU A 7 -4.64 -6.50 19.24
CA GLU A 7 -6.07 -6.78 19.36
C GLU A 7 -6.88 -6.26 18.16
N HIS A 8 -6.36 -5.27 17.45
CA HIS A 8 -7.07 -4.58 16.38
C HIS A 8 -6.62 -5.02 14.99
N TYR A 9 -5.31 -5.26 14.79
CA TYR A 9 -4.73 -5.46 13.47
C TYR A 9 -4.16 -6.86 13.22
N SER A 10 -4.25 -7.79 14.19
CA SER A 10 -3.91 -9.19 13.89
C SER A 10 -4.82 -9.72 12.76
N LYS A 11 -4.27 -10.63 11.96
CA LYS A 11 -5.05 -11.30 10.91
C LYS A 11 -6.35 -11.85 11.46
N LYS A 12 -6.30 -12.47 12.66
CA LYS A 12 -7.48 -13.01 13.35
C LYS A 12 -8.54 -11.94 13.62
N SER A 13 -8.14 -10.74 14.07
CA SER A 13 -9.07 -9.65 14.36
C SER A 13 -9.72 -9.10 13.09
N ILE A 14 -8.94 -8.98 12.01
CA ILE A 14 -9.45 -8.52 10.70
C ILE A 14 -10.37 -9.56 10.05
N ASP A 15 -10.06 -10.85 10.17
CA ASP A 15 -10.92 -11.92 9.64
C ASP A 15 -12.24 -12.06 10.44
N ALA A 16 -12.27 -11.59 11.68
CA ALA A 16 -13.47 -11.57 12.52
C ALA A 16 -14.40 -10.35 12.27
N LEU A 17 -13.99 -9.38 11.47
CA LEU A 17 -14.85 -8.24 11.12
C LEU A 17 -16.12 -8.70 10.42
N SER A 18 -17.26 -8.20 10.89
CA SER A 18 -18.58 -8.58 10.39
C SER A 18 -19.61 -7.49 10.64
N GLY A 19 -20.78 -7.65 10.06
CA GLY A 19 -21.93 -6.77 10.23
C GLY A 19 -22.37 -6.13 8.92
N ALA A 20 -23.64 -5.72 8.83
CA ALA A 20 -24.27 -5.33 7.57
C ALA A 20 -23.51 -4.22 6.80
N LYS A 21 -22.94 -3.23 7.51
CA LYS A 21 -22.17 -2.15 6.88
C LYS A 21 -20.84 -2.67 6.33
N PHE A 22 -20.13 -3.50 7.09
CA PHE A 22 -18.89 -4.12 6.68
C PHE A 22 -19.10 -5.05 5.48
N ASP A 23 -20.11 -5.92 5.56
CA ASP A 23 -20.41 -6.89 4.51
C ASP A 23 -20.78 -6.19 3.20
N PHE A 24 -21.57 -5.11 3.28
CA PHE A 24 -21.89 -4.27 2.11
C PHE A 24 -20.62 -3.64 1.52
N TYR A 25 -19.78 -3.03 2.35
CA TYR A 25 -18.52 -2.41 1.94
C TYR A 25 -17.61 -3.41 1.22
N VAL A 26 -17.33 -4.55 1.85
CA VAL A 26 -16.46 -5.60 1.32
C VAL A 26 -16.99 -6.17 0.01
N LYS A 27 -18.30 -6.51 -0.04
CA LYS A 27 -18.93 -7.04 -1.24
C LYS A 27 -18.89 -6.05 -2.41
N THR A 28 -19.16 -4.79 -2.13
CA THR A 28 -19.16 -3.74 -3.17
C THR A 28 -17.76 -3.55 -3.72
N LEU A 29 -16.76 -3.41 -2.85
CA LEU A 29 -15.38 -3.23 -3.26
C LEU A 29 -14.83 -4.42 -4.03
N TYR A 30 -15.13 -5.65 -3.60
CA TYR A 30 -14.66 -6.84 -4.32
C TYR A 30 -15.14 -6.88 -5.78
N ASN A 31 -16.43 -6.59 -6.00
CA ASN A 31 -16.98 -6.51 -7.35
C ASN A 31 -16.34 -5.38 -8.16
N THR A 32 -16.12 -4.22 -7.54
CA THR A 32 -15.44 -3.08 -8.15
C THR A 32 -14.01 -3.44 -8.55
N TYR A 33 -13.23 -4.03 -7.66
CA TYR A 33 -11.83 -4.42 -7.89
C TYR A 33 -11.68 -5.44 -9.01
N LYS A 34 -12.56 -6.43 -9.07
CA LYS A 34 -12.61 -7.40 -10.18
C LYS A 34 -12.94 -6.73 -11.52
N SER A 35 -13.85 -5.77 -11.49
CA SER A 35 -14.21 -5.00 -12.70
C SER A 35 -13.05 -4.16 -13.19
N ILE A 36 -12.36 -3.46 -12.28
CA ILE A 36 -11.16 -2.65 -12.59
C ILE A 36 -10.06 -3.55 -13.16
N ALA A 37 -9.76 -4.67 -12.49
CA ALA A 37 -8.75 -5.62 -12.95
C ALA A 37 -9.03 -6.09 -14.38
N GLY A 38 -10.27 -6.53 -14.65
CA GLY A 38 -10.66 -6.99 -15.98
C GLY A 38 -10.64 -5.89 -17.06
N ALA A 39 -10.92 -4.63 -16.67
CA ALA A 39 -10.88 -3.50 -17.60
C ALA A 39 -9.44 -3.08 -17.93
N MET A 40 -8.58 -3.00 -16.94
CA MET A 40 -7.17 -2.64 -17.12
C MET A 40 -6.41 -3.71 -17.92
N GLN A 41 -6.64 -5.00 -17.65
CA GLN A 41 -6.05 -6.10 -18.41
C GLN A 41 -6.44 -6.08 -19.90
N LYS A 42 -7.67 -5.66 -20.22
CA LYS A 42 -8.12 -5.53 -21.62
C LYS A 42 -7.52 -4.34 -22.35
N LYS A 43 -7.24 -3.25 -21.62
CA LYS A 43 -6.70 -2.01 -22.20
C LYS A 43 -5.24 -2.17 -22.66
N ASN A 44 -4.53 -3.15 -22.16
CA ASN A 44 -3.11 -3.39 -22.45
C ASN A 44 -2.86 -4.72 -23.19
N PRO A 45 -3.54 -4.97 -24.35
CA PRO A 45 -3.34 -6.21 -25.11
C PRO A 45 -2.02 -6.26 -25.87
N THR A 46 -1.17 -5.22 -25.81
CA THR A 46 0.07 -5.03 -26.59
C THR A 46 1.32 -4.86 -25.74
N ALA A 47 1.38 -5.47 -24.59
CA ALA A 47 2.69 -5.76 -24.01
C ALA A 47 3.37 -6.73 -24.97
N ILE A 48 4.26 -6.19 -25.82
CA ILE A 48 5.07 -6.96 -26.77
C ILE A 48 6.13 -7.70 -25.95
N GLY A 49 5.98 -8.98 -25.84
CA GLY A 49 6.78 -9.90 -25.04
C GLY A 49 5.89 -10.73 -24.14
N ASP A 50 6.47 -11.67 -23.43
CA ASP A 50 5.77 -12.51 -22.44
C ASP A 50 5.14 -11.73 -21.25
N ASP A 51 5.11 -10.42 -21.32
CA ASP A 51 4.47 -9.51 -20.40
C ASP A 51 2.96 -9.42 -20.67
N THR A 52 2.26 -10.52 -20.45
CA THR A 52 0.86 -10.41 -20.07
C THR A 52 0.81 -9.43 -18.90
N TYR A 53 -0.01 -8.36 -19.01
CA TYR A 53 -0.22 -7.41 -17.92
C TYR A 53 -0.65 -8.19 -16.68
N ILE A 54 0.34 -8.53 -15.86
CA ILE A 54 0.12 -9.16 -14.56
C ILE A 54 -0.14 -8.01 -13.61
N LEU A 55 -1.32 -7.98 -13.03
CA LEU A 55 -1.59 -7.07 -11.91
C LEU A 55 -0.55 -7.38 -10.83
N ALA A 56 0.22 -6.39 -10.42
CA ALA A 56 1.22 -6.55 -9.34
C ALA A 56 0.53 -7.02 -8.05
N THR A 57 -0.70 -6.52 -7.81
CA THR A 57 -1.61 -6.98 -6.75
C THR A 57 -2.90 -7.54 -7.37
N ASN A 58 -3.60 -8.41 -6.66
CA ASN A 58 -4.86 -8.99 -7.12
C ASN A 58 -6.07 -8.46 -6.31
N PRO A 59 -7.33 -8.69 -6.78
CA PRO A 59 -8.52 -8.20 -6.09
C PRO A 59 -8.66 -8.68 -4.63
N GLU A 60 -8.21 -9.89 -4.33
CA GLU A 60 -8.27 -10.48 -3.00
C GLU A 60 -7.31 -9.77 -2.03
N GLU A 61 -6.09 -9.47 -2.46
CA GLU A 61 -5.11 -8.69 -1.70
C GLU A 61 -5.62 -7.29 -1.44
N MET A 62 -6.13 -6.60 -2.46
CA MET A 62 -6.73 -5.29 -2.31
C MET A 62 -7.92 -5.28 -1.35
N LEU A 63 -8.67 -6.39 -1.31
CA LEU A 63 -9.78 -6.53 -0.37
C LEU A 63 -9.30 -6.66 1.08
N TYR A 64 -8.17 -7.36 1.32
CA TYR A 64 -7.55 -7.37 2.65
C TYR A 64 -7.12 -5.95 3.07
N ILE A 65 -6.48 -5.20 2.19
CA ILE A 65 -6.10 -3.81 2.48
C ILE A 65 -7.34 -2.97 2.83
N ALA A 66 -8.43 -3.12 2.06
CA ALA A 66 -9.69 -2.42 2.34
C ALA A 66 -10.28 -2.75 3.72
N ARG A 67 -10.15 -4.00 4.21
CA ARG A 67 -10.57 -4.38 5.57
C ARG A 67 -9.77 -3.60 6.65
N TYR A 68 -8.47 -3.39 6.44
CA TYR A 68 -7.67 -2.57 7.35
C TYR A 68 -8.07 -1.09 7.30
N ILE A 69 -8.39 -0.56 6.11
CA ILE A 69 -8.95 0.80 5.99
C ILE A 69 -10.27 0.92 6.77
N TYR A 70 -11.14 -0.08 6.65
CA TYR A 70 -12.38 -0.14 7.44
C TYR A 70 -12.07 -0.16 8.94
N GLN A 71 -11.13 -0.97 9.38
CA GLN A 71 -10.74 -1.08 10.79
C GLN A 71 -10.17 0.24 11.34
N THR A 72 -9.28 0.92 10.59
CA THR A 72 -8.77 2.25 11.02
C THR A 72 -9.90 3.26 11.17
N HIS A 73 -10.93 3.19 10.32
CA HIS A 73 -12.12 4.02 10.45
C HIS A 73 -12.94 3.66 11.70
N GLN A 74 -13.18 2.37 11.96
CA GLN A 74 -13.93 1.91 13.16
C GLN A 74 -13.24 2.35 14.46
N LEU A 75 -11.91 2.36 14.48
CA LEU A 75 -11.10 2.82 15.61
C LEU A 75 -10.95 4.34 15.68
N ALA A 76 -11.57 5.08 14.76
CA ALA A 76 -11.44 6.53 14.63
C ALA A 76 -9.97 6.99 14.60
N VAL A 77 -9.09 6.22 13.93
CA VAL A 77 -7.69 6.58 13.75
C VAL A 77 -7.62 7.81 12.83
N PRO A 78 -7.04 8.94 13.27
CA PRO A 78 -6.97 10.14 12.46
C PRO A 78 -5.99 9.98 11.30
N GLY A 79 -6.14 10.83 10.27
CA GLY A 79 -5.24 10.90 9.13
C GLY A 79 -5.70 10.10 7.92
N ASP A 80 -4.95 10.31 6.87
CA ASP A 80 -5.20 9.77 5.54
C ASP A 80 -4.49 8.42 5.32
N ILE A 81 -4.65 7.86 4.13
CA ILE A 81 -3.95 6.65 3.70
C ILE A 81 -2.85 7.07 2.73
N MET A 82 -1.63 6.58 2.91
CA MET A 82 -0.55 6.77 1.94
C MET A 82 -0.23 5.47 1.22
N GLU A 83 -0.11 5.54 -0.09
CA GLU A 83 0.42 4.51 -0.97
C GLU A 83 1.81 4.95 -1.45
N CYS A 84 2.82 4.10 -1.23
CA CYS A 84 4.15 4.27 -1.78
C CYS A 84 4.42 3.12 -2.74
N GLY A 85 4.62 3.47 -4.03
CA GLY A 85 4.68 2.53 -5.14
C GLY A 85 3.28 2.25 -5.72
N CYS A 86 3.03 2.75 -6.92
CA CYS A 86 1.72 2.61 -7.55
C CYS A 86 1.76 1.93 -8.93
N PHE A 87 2.94 1.72 -9.50
CA PHE A 87 3.12 1.17 -10.85
C PHE A 87 2.18 1.85 -11.87
N GLN A 88 1.26 1.10 -12.48
CA GLN A 88 0.27 1.63 -13.43
C GLN A 88 -1.06 2.04 -12.78
N GLY A 89 -1.14 2.04 -11.44
CA GLY A 89 -2.25 2.60 -10.68
C GLY A 89 -3.44 1.66 -10.45
N TYR A 90 -3.28 0.34 -10.58
CA TYR A 90 -4.37 -0.59 -10.22
C TYR A 90 -4.70 -0.54 -8.73
N SER A 91 -3.69 -0.67 -7.86
CA SER A 91 -3.84 -0.54 -6.42
C SER A 91 -4.40 0.83 -6.04
N SER A 92 -3.89 1.90 -6.67
CA SER A 92 -4.39 3.27 -6.47
C SER A 92 -5.87 3.42 -6.80
N CYS A 93 -6.34 2.83 -7.91
CA CYS A 93 -7.77 2.82 -8.25
C CYS A 93 -8.58 2.15 -7.14
N CYS A 94 -8.15 0.97 -6.69
CA CYS A 94 -8.81 0.21 -5.62
C CYS A 94 -8.84 0.98 -4.30
N LEU A 95 -7.68 1.53 -3.88
CA LEU A 95 -7.55 2.29 -2.63
C LEU A 95 -8.36 3.59 -2.65
N SER A 96 -8.43 4.28 -3.80
CA SER A 96 -9.23 5.49 -3.94
C SER A 96 -10.72 5.23 -3.71
N TRP A 97 -11.24 4.08 -4.15
CA TRP A 97 -12.59 3.64 -3.82
C TRP A 97 -12.75 3.33 -2.32
N ALA A 98 -11.83 2.54 -1.75
CA ALA A 98 -11.92 2.16 -0.34
C ALA A 98 -11.92 3.38 0.59
N THR A 99 -11.02 4.34 0.36
CA THR A 99 -10.90 5.55 1.18
C THR A 99 -12.08 6.49 1.02
N SER A 100 -12.71 6.54 -0.17
CA SER A 100 -13.84 7.43 -0.46
C SER A 100 -15.07 7.18 0.43
N TYR A 101 -15.22 5.96 0.96
CA TYR A 101 -16.30 5.62 1.89
C TYR A 101 -16.20 6.32 3.24
N PHE A 102 -15.00 6.77 3.62
CA PHE A 102 -14.70 7.24 4.97
C PHE A 102 -14.22 8.69 5.03
N ALA A 103 -14.38 9.45 3.94
CA ALA A 103 -13.87 10.81 3.80
C ALA A 103 -12.35 10.94 4.08
N LYS A 104 -11.59 9.85 3.86
CA LYS A 104 -10.13 9.83 3.93
C LYS A 104 -9.56 10.07 2.53
N LYS A 105 -8.45 10.80 2.42
CA LYS A 105 -7.71 10.94 1.17
C LYS A 105 -6.80 9.75 0.95
N LEU A 106 -6.51 9.46 -0.32
CA LEU A 106 -5.41 8.62 -0.73
C LEU A 106 -4.27 9.53 -1.20
N ILE A 107 -3.12 9.44 -0.55
CA ILE A 107 -1.90 10.13 -0.93
C ILE A 107 -1.03 9.11 -1.65
N ILE A 108 -0.72 9.35 -2.92
CA ILE A 108 0.10 8.46 -3.75
C ILE A 108 1.48 9.10 -3.90
N ALA A 109 2.50 8.43 -3.39
CA ALA A 109 3.88 8.81 -3.55
C ALA A 109 4.57 7.81 -4.48
N ASP A 110 5.15 8.30 -5.58
CA ASP A 110 5.86 7.49 -6.57
C ASP A 110 6.84 8.37 -7.35
N SER A 111 7.92 7.77 -7.85
CA SER A 111 8.83 8.46 -8.77
C SER A 111 8.17 8.70 -10.12
N PHE A 112 7.29 7.78 -10.55
CA PHE A 112 6.74 7.63 -11.90
C PHE A 112 7.84 7.38 -12.95
N GLU A 113 9.02 6.96 -12.49
CA GLU A 113 10.18 6.60 -13.31
C GLU A 113 10.54 5.11 -13.20
N GLY A 114 9.79 4.35 -12.37
CA GLY A 114 10.07 2.96 -12.02
C GLY A 114 11.10 2.85 -10.90
N LEU A 115 11.77 1.70 -10.79
CA LEU A 115 12.75 1.46 -9.73
C LEU A 115 14.07 2.21 -10.00
N PRO A 116 14.74 2.75 -8.97
CA PRO A 116 16.06 3.38 -9.11
C PRO A 116 17.15 2.34 -9.43
N ASP A 117 18.28 2.80 -9.97
CA ASP A 117 19.47 1.98 -10.12
C ASP A 117 20.24 1.93 -8.80
N VAL A 118 20.12 0.84 -8.07
CA VAL A 118 20.87 0.61 -6.81
C VAL A 118 22.02 -0.39 -6.95
N GLY A 119 22.21 -0.96 -8.16
CA GLY A 119 23.38 -1.74 -8.52
C GLY A 119 23.53 -3.14 -7.90
N HIS A 120 22.67 -3.52 -6.95
CA HIS A 120 22.78 -4.80 -6.21
C HIS A 120 21.45 -5.53 -6.00
N THR A 121 20.47 -5.24 -6.82
CA THR A 121 19.14 -5.88 -6.79
C THR A 121 18.96 -6.81 -7.98
N ILE A 122 17.97 -7.71 -7.88
CA ILE A 122 17.53 -8.56 -8.99
C ILE A 122 16.70 -7.78 -10.03
N TYR A 123 16.21 -6.62 -9.67
CA TYR A 123 15.41 -5.75 -10.54
C TYR A 123 16.29 -4.91 -11.45
N LYS A 124 15.73 -4.54 -12.60
CA LYS A 124 16.38 -3.62 -13.54
C LYS A 124 16.02 -2.18 -13.23
N PRO A 125 16.91 -1.21 -13.49
CA PRO A 125 16.55 0.20 -13.45
C PRO A 125 15.31 0.45 -14.32
N HIS A 126 14.37 1.28 -13.80
CA HIS A 126 13.10 1.62 -14.43
C HIS A 126 12.09 0.47 -14.57
N GLU A 127 12.35 -0.70 -13.99
CA GLU A 127 11.31 -1.74 -13.87
C GLU A 127 10.13 -1.21 -13.08
N TYR A 128 8.92 -1.70 -13.35
CA TYR A 128 7.66 -1.20 -12.76
C TYR A 128 7.39 0.30 -12.99
N LYS A 129 7.89 0.87 -14.07
CA LYS A 129 7.56 2.26 -14.43
C LYS A 129 6.09 2.41 -14.78
N GLY A 130 5.40 3.37 -14.13
CA GLY A 130 4.08 3.85 -14.49
C GLY A 130 4.12 5.35 -14.76
N ASP A 131 3.99 5.78 -16.02
CA ASP A 131 3.98 7.20 -16.33
C ASP A 131 2.85 7.93 -15.59
N PHE A 132 3.16 9.09 -15.02
CA PHE A 132 2.23 9.88 -14.21
C PHE A 132 0.87 10.12 -14.87
N ASP A 133 0.88 10.50 -16.15
CA ASP A 133 -0.36 10.79 -16.89
C ASP A 133 -1.19 9.52 -17.13
N ILE A 134 -0.53 8.37 -17.31
CA ILE A 134 -1.19 7.07 -17.44
C ILE A 134 -1.85 6.69 -16.10
N VAL A 135 -1.12 6.79 -15.01
CA VAL A 135 -1.64 6.49 -13.66
C VAL A 135 -2.83 7.40 -13.33
N LYS A 136 -2.67 8.70 -13.53
CA LYS A 136 -3.73 9.69 -13.29
C LYS A 136 -4.98 9.40 -14.12
N ASN A 137 -4.80 9.10 -15.41
CA ASN A 137 -5.92 8.76 -16.31
C ASN A 137 -6.60 7.44 -15.93
N ASN A 138 -5.83 6.45 -15.45
CA ASN A 138 -6.40 5.20 -14.95
C ASN A 138 -7.26 5.45 -13.70
N ILE A 139 -6.79 6.28 -12.76
CA ILE A 139 -7.55 6.62 -11.56
C ILE A 139 -8.78 7.47 -11.90
N ASP A 140 -8.69 8.38 -12.87
CA ASP A 140 -9.85 9.16 -13.34
C ASP A 140 -10.92 8.27 -13.97
N THR A 141 -10.48 7.25 -14.72
CA THR A 141 -11.38 6.33 -15.44
C THR A 141 -11.98 5.26 -14.52
N TYR A 142 -11.19 4.69 -13.64
CA TYR A 142 -11.55 3.48 -12.88
C TYR A 142 -11.62 3.69 -11.36
N GLY A 143 -11.04 4.76 -10.84
CA GLY A 143 -10.97 5.09 -9.43
C GLY A 143 -11.85 6.29 -9.04
N VAL A 144 -11.43 6.99 -7.99
CA VAL A 144 -12.07 8.19 -7.45
C VAL A 144 -11.03 9.32 -7.37
N LEU A 145 -10.65 9.90 -8.51
CA LEU A 145 -9.55 10.87 -8.64
C LEU A 145 -9.70 12.07 -7.68
N LYS A 146 -10.92 12.57 -7.45
CA LYS A 146 -11.18 13.69 -6.51
C LYS A 146 -10.73 13.38 -5.06
N ASN A 147 -10.51 12.11 -4.73
CA ASN A 147 -10.08 11.64 -3.41
C ASN A 147 -8.57 11.43 -3.34
N VAL A 148 -7.83 11.72 -4.41
CA VAL A 148 -6.41 11.42 -4.55
C VAL A 148 -5.57 12.69 -4.53
N GLU A 149 -4.43 12.60 -3.86
CA GLU A 149 -3.33 13.57 -3.90
C GLU A 149 -2.06 12.87 -4.36
N PHE A 150 -1.24 13.52 -5.18
CA PHE A 150 0.00 12.95 -5.70
C PHE A 150 1.22 13.66 -5.14
N ILE A 151 2.25 12.87 -4.79
CA ILE A 151 3.60 13.32 -4.48
C ILE A 151 4.52 12.65 -5.50
N LYS A 152 5.01 13.44 -6.47
CA LYS A 152 5.86 12.93 -7.55
C LYS A 152 7.33 13.15 -7.20
N GLY A 153 8.13 12.09 -7.32
CA GLY A 153 9.58 12.13 -7.18
C GLY A 153 10.12 10.96 -6.35
N TRP A 154 11.43 10.83 -6.34
CA TRP A 154 12.13 9.84 -5.52
C TRP A 154 11.86 10.07 -4.04
N TYR A 155 11.62 9.02 -3.26
CA TYR A 155 11.18 9.12 -1.86
C TYR A 155 12.15 9.89 -0.97
N GLU A 156 13.46 9.75 -1.23
CA GLU A 156 14.51 10.46 -0.51
C GLU A 156 14.37 11.98 -0.57
N ASP A 157 13.78 12.51 -1.64
CA ASP A 157 13.60 13.95 -1.85
C ASP A 157 12.15 14.39 -1.70
N SER A 158 11.23 13.70 -2.36
CA SER A 158 9.81 14.09 -2.46
C SER A 158 9.05 13.99 -1.13
N LEU A 159 9.50 13.12 -0.22
CA LEU A 159 8.88 12.94 1.09
C LEU A 159 9.56 13.76 2.20
N LYS A 160 10.62 14.51 1.91
CA LYS A 160 11.25 15.40 2.91
C LYS A 160 10.26 16.43 3.43
N GLY A 161 10.11 16.46 4.76
CA GLY A 161 9.21 17.40 5.42
C GLY A 161 7.73 17.04 5.31
N PHE A 162 7.39 15.81 4.89
CA PHE A 162 6.01 15.35 4.94
C PHE A 162 5.48 15.46 6.38
N SER A 163 4.27 16.01 6.54
CA SER A 163 3.71 16.34 7.86
C SER A 163 2.21 16.09 8.02
N LYS A 164 1.56 15.45 7.02
CA LYS A 164 0.15 15.08 7.14
C LYS A 164 0.00 13.81 7.98
N ASN A 165 -0.99 13.79 8.86
CA ASN A 165 -1.29 12.60 9.65
C ASN A 165 -1.72 11.42 8.75
N LEU A 166 -1.21 10.25 9.05
CA LEU A 166 -1.54 8.99 8.37
C LEU A 166 -2.21 8.02 9.35
N SER A 167 -3.25 7.35 8.89
CA SER A 167 -3.86 6.23 9.62
C SER A 167 -3.38 4.88 9.07
N MET A 168 -2.88 4.84 7.84
CA MET A 168 -2.33 3.64 7.22
C MET A 168 -1.28 4.00 6.19
N LEU A 169 -0.23 3.17 6.12
CA LEU A 169 0.78 3.19 5.06
C LEU A 169 0.68 1.88 4.27
N TRP A 170 0.47 1.96 2.96
CA TRP A 170 0.66 0.88 2.01
C TRP A 170 2.04 1.03 1.39
N LEU A 171 2.92 0.06 1.66
CA LEU A 171 4.33 0.06 1.29
C LEU A 171 4.59 -1.06 0.26
N ASP A 172 4.73 -0.67 -1.01
CA ASP A 172 4.92 -1.57 -2.16
C ASP A 172 6.02 -0.99 -3.07
N VAL A 173 7.26 -1.02 -2.57
CA VAL A 173 8.40 -0.26 -3.14
C VAL A 173 9.57 -1.14 -3.56
N ASP A 174 9.44 -2.47 -3.45
CA ASP A 174 10.37 -3.52 -3.93
C ASP A 174 11.78 -3.49 -3.33
N LEU A 175 12.33 -2.32 -2.98
CA LEU A 175 13.73 -2.15 -2.62
C LEU A 175 13.91 -1.75 -1.15
N LYS A 176 15.02 -2.19 -0.57
CA LYS A 176 15.45 -1.86 0.79
C LYS A 176 15.67 -0.36 0.97
N GLU A 177 16.34 0.28 0.03
CA GLU A 177 16.63 1.72 0.04
C GLU A 177 15.32 2.52 0.03
N SER A 178 14.45 2.23 -0.93
CA SER A 178 13.13 2.87 -1.03
C SER A 178 12.29 2.68 0.24
N THR A 179 12.35 1.48 0.83
CA THR A 179 11.67 1.18 2.11
C THR A 179 12.21 2.08 3.24
N MET A 180 13.54 2.22 3.34
CA MET A 180 14.16 3.05 4.36
C MET A 180 13.85 4.53 4.15
N ASP A 181 13.85 5.02 2.90
CA ASP A 181 13.52 6.40 2.57
C ASP A 181 12.08 6.74 2.94
N VAL A 182 11.13 5.86 2.60
CA VAL A 182 9.73 6.03 3.00
C VAL A 182 9.60 6.05 4.52
N LEU A 183 10.10 5.04 5.22
CA LEU A 183 9.94 4.94 6.67
C LEU A 183 10.62 6.10 7.41
N ASN A 184 11.80 6.54 6.99
CA ASN A 184 12.51 7.66 7.62
C ASN A 184 11.75 8.98 7.47
N ASN A 185 11.05 9.20 6.37
CA ASN A 185 10.36 10.45 6.09
C ASN A 185 8.91 10.48 6.60
N VAL A 186 8.20 9.33 6.60
CA VAL A 186 6.74 9.35 6.87
C VAL A 186 6.31 8.64 8.14
N TYR A 187 7.14 7.76 8.74
CA TYR A 187 6.72 6.99 9.91
C TYR A 187 6.30 7.88 11.11
N ALA A 188 6.96 9.02 11.31
CA ALA A 188 6.61 9.96 12.36
C ALA A 188 5.22 10.60 12.17
N CYS A 189 4.64 10.50 10.98
CA CYS A 189 3.30 11.00 10.65
C CYS A 189 2.22 9.91 10.78
N LEU A 190 2.61 8.65 10.91
CA LEU A 190 1.67 7.55 11.16
C LEU A 190 1.18 7.64 12.62
N ASP A 191 -0.15 7.68 12.80
CA ASP A 191 -0.76 7.66 14.14
C ASP A 191 -0.28 6.42 14.91
N GLU A 192 -0.12 6.52 16.22
CA GLU A 192 0.32 5.41 17.06
C GLU A 192 -0.61 4.19 17.00
N ARG A 193 -1.88 4.40 16.63
CA ARG A 193 -2.88 3.36 16.35
C ARG A 193 -2.98 3.03 14.86
N GLY A 194 -2.07 3.56 14.05
CA GLY A 194 -2.00 3.30 12.62
C GLY A 194 -1.38 1.94 12.32
N VAL A 195 -1.41 1.56 11.05
CA VAL A 195 -0.93 0.26 10.57
C VAL A 195 -0.16 0.41 9.27
N ILE A 196 0.84 -0.44 9.08
CA ILE A 196 1.59 -0.57 7.82
C ILE A 196 1.21 -1.90 7.18
N LEU A 197 0.87 -1.89 5.90
CA LEU A 197 0.80 -3.09 5.07
C LEU A 197 1.91 -3.05 4.03
N SER A 198 2.45 -4.21 3.67
CA SER A 198 3.48 -4.32 2.64
C SER A 198 3.22 -5.52 1.75
N HIS A 199 3.54 -5.40 0.45
CA HIS A 199 3.32 -6.47 -0.53
C HIS A 199 4.46 -7.49 -0.55
N GLU A 200 5.67 -7.13 -0.10
CA GLU A 200 6.88 -7.95 -0.25
C GLU A 200 7.02 -9.07 0.79
N TYR A 201 5.91 -9.56 1.37
CA TYR A 201 5.98 -10.68 2.30
C TYR A 201 6.37 -11.97 1.58
N LYS A 202 7.49 -12.58 2.01
CA LYS A 202 7.93 -13.92 1.60
C LYS A 202 7.82 -14.87 2.77
N ASP A 203 7.59 -16.15 2.52
CA ASP A 203 7.49 -17.17 3.59
C ASP A 203 8.78 -17.26 4.41
N ASN A 204 9.92 -16.99 3.78
CA ASN A 204 11.19 -16.76 4.47
C ASN A 204 11.49 -15.25 4.47
N LEU A 205 11.16 -14.57 5.57
CA LEU A 205 11.39 -13.13 5.75
C LEU A 205 12.88 -12.74 5.67
N GLU A 206 13.79 -13.68 5.96
CA GLU A 206 15.24 -13.45 5.88
C GLU A 206 15.73 -13.21 4.44
N THR A 207 14.93 -13.58 3.44
CA THR A 207 15.25 -13.37 2.02
C THR A 207 14.58 -12.13 1.42
N SER A 208 13.79 -11.40 2.20
CA SER A 208 13.12 -10.19 1.75
C SER A 208 13.86 -8.94 2.23
N GLU A 209 14.52 -8.24 1.31
CA GLU A 209 15.24 -6.99 1.61
C GLU A 209 14.32 -5.92 2.20
N VAL A 210 13.05 -5.87 1.77
CA VAL A 210 12.04 -4.94 2.28
C VAL A 210 11.76 -5.24 3.77
N TYR A 211 11.56 -6.51 4.13
CA TYR A 211 11.29 -6.87 5.52
C TYR A 211 12.53 -6.75 6.42
N GLU A 212 13.73 -6.97 5.88
CA GLU A 212 14.98 -6.65 6.60
C GLU A 212 15.05 -5.15 6.92
N ALA A 213 14.73 -4.30 5.94
CA ALA A 213 14.70 -2.85 6.14
C ALA A 213 13.67 -2.44 7.20
N ILE A 214 12.46 -3.01 7.14
CA ILE A 214 11.41 -2.77 8.14
C ILE A 214 11.88 -3.18 9.53
N GLN A 215 12.40 -4.40 9.69
CA GLN A 215 12.88 -4.89 10.98
C GLN A 215 14.01 -4.03 11.54
N LYS A 216 14.98 -3.67 10.68
CA LYS A 216 16.09 -2.79 11.06
C LYS A 216 15.60 -1.43 11.51
N PHE A 217 14.70 -0.79 10.76
CA PHE A 217 14.15 0.52 11.10
C PHE A 217 13.51 0.54 12.49
N PHE A 218 12.68 -0.45 12.81
CA PHE A 218 12.01 -0.52 14.10
C PHE A 218 12.95 -0.94 15.24
N PHE A 219 13.92 -1.82 14.96
CA PHE A 219 14.96 -2.18 15.92
C PHE A 219 15.80 -0.97 16.34
N ASP A 220 16.26 -0.16 15.38
CA ASP A 220 17.06 1.03 15.65
C ASP A 220 16.27 2.07 16.47
N LYS A 221 14.96 2.15 16.29
CA LYS A 221 14.05 3.01 17.07
C LYS A 221 13.62 2.39 18.41
N LYS A 222 14.00 1.15 18.70
CA LYS A 222 13.58 0.39 19.91
C LYS A 222 12.06 0.26 20.02
N ILE A 223 11.36 0.16 18.88
CA ILE A 223 9.93 -0.06 18.81
C ILE A 223 9.69 -1.55 18.54
N LYS A 224 8.86 -2.17 19.38
CA LYS A 224 8.46 -3.56 19.18
C LYS A 224 7.33 -3.62 18.16
N ILE A 225 7.51 -4.48 17.17
CA ILE A 225 6.50 -4.74 16.14
C ILE A 225 6.20 -6.22 16.04
N LYS A 226 5.04 -6.51 15.48
CA LYS A 226 4.69 -7.82 14.95
C LYS A 226 4.47 -7.72 13.46
N ILE A 227 4.92 -8.74 12.74
CA ILE A 227 4.70 -8.91 11.29
C ILE A 227 3.91 -10.20 11.12
N GLU A 228 2.79 -10.13 10.41
CA GLU A 228 1.96 -11.30 10.12
C GLU A 228 1.68 -11.40 8.61
N LYS A 229 1.74 -12.62 8.07
CA LYS A 229 1.28 -12.92 6.71
C LYS A 229 -0.24 -12.86 6.66
N LEU A 230 -0.75 -12.18 5.65
CA LEU A 230 -2.19 -12.10 5.40
C LEU A 230 -2.62 -13.02 4.26
N HIS A 231 -2.17 -12.74 3.05
CA HIS A 231 -2.52 -13.46 1.84
C HIS A 231 -1.40 -13.29 0.79
N ASN A 232 -1.01 -14.35 0.10
CA ASN A 232 0.08 -14.35 -0.90
C ASN A 232 1.34 -13.61 -0.40
N HIS A 233 1.67 -12.47 -1.01
CA HIS A 233 2.81 -11.61 -0.66
C HIS A 233 2.44 -10.45 0.27
N LEU A 234 1.20 -10.39 0.72
CA LEU A 234 0.72 -9.34 1.61
C LEU A 234 1.03 -9.65 3.07
N GLY A 235 1.66 -8.71 3.74
CA GLY A 235 1.91 -8.73 5.18
C GLY A 235 1.41 -7.47 5.87
N VAL A 236 1.16 -7.59 7.18
CA VAL A 236 0.81 -6.48 8.06
C VAL A 236 1.88 -6.28 9.13
N ILE A 237 2.20 -5.04 9.42
CA ILE A 237 3.16 -4.61 10.43
C ILE A 237 2.45 -3.66 11.41
N TYR A 238 2.48 -3.98 12.69
CA TYR A 238 1.89 -3.15 13.74
C TYR A 238 2.70 -3.21 15.03
N THR A 239 2.58 -2.18 15.86
CA THR A 239 3.25 -2.08 17.18
C THR A 239 2.61 -3.00 18.24
N ILE A 240 3.43 -3.53 19.17
CA ILE A 240 3.01 -4.38 20.28
C ILE A 240 3.58 -3.89 21.60
#